data_ca3fd2907302a45b159b508660ec9c3d
#
_entry.id   ca3fd2907302a45b159b508660ec9c3d
#
_cell.length_a   1.000
_cell.length_b   1.000
_cell.length_c   1.000
_cell.angle_alpha   90.00
_cell.angle_beta   90.00
_cell.angle_gamma   90.00
#
_symmetry.space_group_name_H-M   'P 1'
#
loop_
_entity.id
_entity.type
_entity.pdbx_description
1 polymer ?
#
loop_
_entity_poly.entity_id
_entity_poly.type
_entity_poly.pdbx_seq_one_letter_code
_entity_poly.pdbx_strand_id
1 'polypeptide(L)'
;EPAGNTRLYADTRFRQGEILFGEASYLEAGQCYQAVVDLGASVPAYEQSLYKLGWSLFKQGRYTDALPVSFAFLDLKIAADETLDAQLARLSPADREQLADVFRVINMSLAQLDGVDSLGRFFRETGRRSYEEQVYLGLADFYAEQDQVSEAARTWLVLAQRDPLDPEAPRLIARAISLYRQAGFRERMLETQTLFVQDYGMGSRFWTVHSPGNFPDVLQVLQSSLRELAQASHEQARQTQAAHEVRAAEHWYREYLATFGDEAAAAEMNYQLADLLYESGQYRQAIDEYERTAWSHGEHPHAADAALGVLRASEKVLQDAAVTDKAAIAQRATAGALRFVLNYPDHSAAPGLLAQTGTALLDQQQFDTALHISGRVLSEEASAPSALRQAAWSIQAQAHYGLGDYPAAADA
;
A
#
# COMPACT_ATOMS: atom_id res chain seq x y z
N GLU A 1 -19.70 -19.95 63.68
CA GLU A 1 -20.30 -19.05 62.72
C GLU A 1 -19.76 -19.38 61.30
N PRO A 2 -20.61 -19.68 60.30
CA PRO A 2 -20.16 -20.25 59.01
C PRO A 2 -19.26 -19.31 58.19
N ALA A 3 -19.48 -17.99 58.23
CA ALA A 3 -18.70 -17.03 57.46
C ALA A 3 -17.23 -16.89 57.92
N GLY A 4 -16.96 -17.00 59.21
CA GLY A 4 -15.60 -16.98 59.79
C GLY A 4 -14.76 -18.19 59.37
N ASN A 5 -15.37 -19.37 59.31
CA ASN A 5 -14.73 -20.60 58.86
C ASN A 5 -14.39 -20.57 57.37
N THR A 6 -15.28 -20.01 56.54
CA THR A 6 -15.05 -19.89 55.11
C THR A 6 -13.86 -18.96 54.78
N ARG A 7 -13.75 -17.81 55.48
CA ARG A 7 -12.64 -16.87 55.30
C ARG A 7 -11.30 -17.48 55.75
N LEU A 8 -11.27 -18.17 56.89
CA LEU A 8 -10.08 -18.86 57.40
C LEU A 8 -9.63 -19.99 56.44
N TYR A 9 -10.60 -20.74 55.91
CA TYR A 9 -10.34 -21.77 54.92
C TYR A 9 -9.74 -21.19 53.65
N ALA A 10 -10.32 -20.11 53.10
CA ALA A 10 -9.81 -19.44 51.92
C ALA A 10 -8.37 -18.94 52.13
N ASP A 11 -8.07 -18.25 53.23
CA ASP A 11 -6.72 -17.76 53.56
C ASP A 11 -5.72 -18.92 53.71
N THR A 12 -6.12 -20.01 54.37
CA THR A 12 -5.27 -21.19 54.53
C THR A 12 -4.94 -21.83 53.17
N ARG A 13 -5.96 -22.02 52.31
CA ARG A 13 -5.77 -22.59 50.98
C ARG A 13 -4.91 -21.68 50.10
N PHE A 14 -5.15 -20.38 50.13
CA PHE A 14 -4.34 -19.43 49.37
C PHE A 14 -2.86 -19.51 49.79
N ARG A 15 -2.55 -19.43 51.07
CA ARG A 15 -1.18 -19.54 51.60
C ARG A 15 -0.52 -20.87 51.25
N GLN A 16 -1.26 -21.98 51.33
CA GLN A 16 -0.78 -23.30 50.90
C GLN A 16 -0.43 -23.27 49.41
N GLY A 17 -1.29 -22.67 48.58
CA GLY A 17 -1.03 -22.48 47.16
C GLY A 17 0.24 -21.66 46.87
N GLU A 18 0.49 -20.58 47.64
CA GLU A 18 1.71 -19.75 47.48
C GLU A 18 2.99 -20.55 47.78
N ILE A 19 2.98 -21.39 48.82
CA ILE A 19 4.11 -22.26 49.14
C ILE A 19 4.36 -23.25 48.00
N LEU A 20 3.32 -23.97 47.57
CA LEU A 20 3.41 -24.97 46.51
C LEU A 20 3.80 -24.35 45.16
N PHE A 21 3.32 -23.15 44.87
CA PHE A 21 3.70 -22.42 43.68
C PHE A 21 5.20 -22.05 43.72
N GLY A 22 5.70 -21.60 44.86
CA GLY A 22 7.13 -21.33 45.09
C GLY A 22 8.02 -22.57 44.94
N GLU A 23 7.49 -23.75 45.26
CA GLU A 23 8.15 -25.05 45.06
C GLU A 23 7.96 -25.63 43.66
N ALA A 24 7.37 -24.86 42.72
CA ALA A 24 7.03 -25.27 41.35
C ALA A 24 6.05 -26.46 41.25
N SER A 25 5.37 -26.82 42.40
CA SER A 25 4.29 -27.81 42.43
C SER A 25 2.97 -27.23 41.93
N TYR A 26 2.98 -26.88 40.61
CA TYR A 26 1.91 -26.08 40.00
C TYR A 26 0.54 -26.78 39.95
N LEU A 27 0.53 -28.12 39.95
CA LEU A 27 -0.73 -28.89 39.98
C LEU A 27 -1.42 -28.73 41.34
N GLU A 28 -0.71 -28.97 42.42
CA GLU A 28 -1.20 -28.86 43.78
C GLU A 28 -1.52 -27.40 44.14
N ALA A 29 -0.67 -26.47 43.72
CA ALA A 29 -0.93 -25.04 43.88
C ALA A 29 -2.24 -24.63 43.18
N GLY A 30 -2.44 -25.07 41.93
CA GLY A 30 -3.66 -24.82 41.15
C GLY A 30 -4.92 -25.39 41.87
N GLN A 31 -4.84 -26.56 42.46
CA GLN A 31 -5.96 -27.13 43.28
C GLN A 31 -6.27 -26.27 44.50
N CYS A 32 -5.25 -25.73 45.16
CA CYS A 32 -5.43 -24.83 46.28
C CYS A 32 -6.11 -23.52 45.89
N TYR A 33 -5.65 -22.89 44.81
CA TYR A 33 -6.25 -21.65 44.29
C TYR A 33 -7.67 -21.90 43.77
N GLN A 34 -7.90 -23.02 43.06
CA GLN A 34 -9.25 -23.37 42.57
C GLN A 34 -10.23 -23.51 43.74
N ALA A 35 -9.83 -24.14 44.86
CA ALA A 35 -10.67 -24.26 46.03
C ALA A 35 -11.07 -22.90 46.64
N VAL A 36 -10.25 -21.86 46.48
CA VAL A 36 -10.61 -20.50 46.88
C VAL A 36 -11.55 -19.86 45.87
N VAL A 37 -11.29 -20.04 44.55
CA VAL A 37 -12.12 -19.52 43.47
C VAL A 37 -13.54 -20.10 43.54
N ASP A 38 -13.69 -21.38 43.90
CA ASP A 38 -14.99 -22.05 44.07
C ASP A 38 -15.86 -21.47 45.19
N LEU A 39 -15.26 -20.76 46.17
CA LEU A 39 -15.99 -20.04 47.21
C LEU A 39 -16.64 -18.73 46.71
N GLY A 40 -16.24 -18.25 45.51
CA GLY A 40 -16.80 -17.07 44.87
C GLY A 40 -16.17 -15.74 45.32
N ALA A 41 -16.58 -14.66 44.67
CA ALA A 41 -15.99 -13.33 44.83
C ALA A 41 -16.13 -12.67 46.21
N SER A 42 -16.89 -13.26 47.09
CA SER A 42 -17.10 -12.74 48.46
C SER A 42 -15.91 -12.95 49.39
N VAL A 43 -14.96 -13.83 49.04
CA VAL A 43 -13.77 -14.09 49.87
C VAL A 43 -12.60 -13.17 49.47
N PRO A 44 -11.86 -12.64 50.47
CA PRO A 44 -10.80 -11.63 50.18
C PRO A 44 -9.67 -12.12 49.25
N ALA A 45 -9.36 -13.41 49.27
CA ALA A 45 -8.31 -14.00 48.45
C ALA A 45 -8.76 -14.38 46.99
N TYR A 46 -10.03 -14.15 46.65
CA TYR A 46 -10.60 -14.57 45.36
C TYR A 46 -9.83 -14.02 44.15
N GLU A 47 -9.64 -12.71 44.08
CA GLU A 47 -8.94 -12.03 43.00
C GLU A 47 -7.51 -12.55 42.82
N GLN A 48 -6.76 -12.62 43.91
CA GLN A 48 -5.38 -13.12 43.87
C GLN A 48 -5.32 -14.61 43.51
N SER A 49 -6.33 -15.38 43.92
CA SER A 49 -6.43 -16.78 43.54
C SER A 49 -6.74 -16.98 42.06
N LEU A 50 -7.58 -16.14 41.43
CA LEU A 50 -7.77 -16.16 39.97
C LEU A 50 -6.45 -15.89 39.24
N TYR A 51 -5.72 -14.85 39.62
CA TYR A 51 -4.42 -14.52 39.06
C TYR A 51 -3.44 -15.69 39.16
N LYS A 52 -3.27 -16.25 40.33
CA LYS A 52 -2.36 -17.37 40.58
C LYS A 52 -2.80 -18.68 39.96
N LEU A 53 -4.11 -18.92 39.85
CA LEU A 53 -4.66 -20.08 39.18
C LEU A 53 -4.38 -20.03 37.69
N GLY A 54 -4.57 -18.87 37.03
CA GLY A 54 -4.23 -18.67 35.63
C GLY A 54 -2.76 -19.02 35.33
N TRP A 55 -1.84 -18.52 36.16
CA TRP A 55 -0.41 -18.87 36.06
C TRP A 55 -0.15 -20.37 36.34
N SER A 56 -0.80 -20.95 37.35
CA SER A 56 -0.62 -22.36 37.68
C SER A 56 -1.05 -23.27 36.52
N LEU A 57 -2.20 -22.97 35.90
CA LEU A 57 -2.70 -23.71 34.72
C LEU A 57 -1.79 -23.55 33.53
N PHE A 58 -1.33 -22.33 33.27
CA PHE A 58 -0.34 -22.07 32.21
C PHE A 58 0.94 -22.89 32.40
N LYS A 59 1.51 -22.89 33.65
CA LYS A 59 2.73 -23.65 33.95
C LYS A 59 2.55 -25.17 33.85
N GLN A 60 1.32 -25.67 33.97
CA GLN A 60 0.97 -27.06 33.73
C GLN A 60 0.76 -27.39 32.23
N GLY A 61 0.83 -26.41 31.32
CA GLY A 61 0.51 -26.61 29.91
C GLY A 61 -1.00 -26.71 29.60
N ARG A 62 -1.86 -26.40 30.61
CA ARG A 62 -3.31 -26.42 30.49
C ARG A 62 -3.86 -25.11 29.94
N TYR A 63 -3.43 -24.76 28.73
CA TYR A 63 -3.67 -23.45 28.13
C TYR A 63 -5.16 -23.15 27.93
N THR A 64 -5.94 -24.15 27.49
CA THR A 64 -7.40 -24.03 27.30
C THR A 64 -8.12 -23.70 28.62
N ASP A 65 -7.65 -24.24 29.74
CA ASP A 65 -8.23 -23.98 31.05
C ASP A 65 -7.74 -22.65 31.66
N ALA A 66 -6.53 -22.22 31.30
CA ALA A 66 -5.96 -20.97 31.77
C ALA A 66 -6.69 -19.74 31.21
N LEU A 67 -7.18 -19.80 29.96
CA LEU A 67 -7.86 -18.69 29.29
C LEU A 67 -9.10 -18.20 30.06
N PRO A 68 -10.13 -19.01 30.34
CA PRO A 68 -11.34 -18.52 31.04
C PRO A 68 -11.04 -17.97 32.43
N VAL A 69 -10.06 -18.51 33.15
CA VAL A 69 -9.63 -18.01 34.45
C VAL A 69 -8.96 -16.63 34.33
N SER A 70 -8.08 -16.49 33.36
CA SER A 70 -7.39 -15.21 33.09
C SER A 70 -8.38 -14.13 32.61
N PHE A 71 -9.32 -14.48 31.77
CA PHE A 71 -10.39 -13.56 31.34
C PHE A 71 -11.33 -13.20 32.48
N ALA A 72 -11.66 -14.14 33.39
CA ALA A 72 -12.44 -13.84 34.58
C ALA A 72 -11.72 -12.83 35.50
N PHE A 73 -10.39 -12.89 35.59
CA PHE A 73 -9.61 -11.87 36.29
C PHE A 73 -9.72 -10.50 35.64
N LEU A 74 -9.61 -10.44 34.29
CA LEU A 74 -9.77 -9.18 33.54
C LEU A 74 -11.21 -8.63 33.73
N ASP A 75 -12.25 -9.47 33.64
CA ASP A 75 -13.65 -9.09 33.82
C ASP A 75 -13.92 -8.53 35.23
N LEU A 76 -13.12 -8.92 36.22
CA LEU A 76 -13.21 -8.39 37.60
C LEU A 76 -12.55 -7.00 37.73
N LYS A 77 -11.45 -6.76 36.97
CA LYS A 77 -10.64 -5.53 37.07
C LYS A 77 -11.05 -4.45 36.10
N ILE A 78 -11.61 -4.81 34.94
CA ILE A 78 -11.93 -3.90 33.86
C ILE A 78 -13.45 -3.81 33.74
N ALA A 79 -13.99 -2.61 34.00
CA ALA A 79 -15.41 -2.35 33.87
C ALA A 79 -15.82 -2.34 32.38
N ALA A 80 -17.00 -2.85 32.09
CA ALA A 80 -17.49 -3.00 30.71
C ALA A 80 -17.91 -1.68 30.03
N ASP A 81 -18.18 -0.65 30.82
CA ASP A 81 -18.75 0.63 30.40
C ASP A 81 -17.72 1.75 30.20
N GLU A 82 -16.44 1.46 30.41
CA GLU A 82 -15.34 2.42 30.23
C GLU A 82 -14.27 1.90 29.28
N THR A 83 -13.55 2.82 28.61
CA THR A 83 -12.38 2.45 27.81
C THR A 83 -11.24 1.95 28.70
N LEU A 84 -10.49 0.98 28.20
CA LEU A 84 -9.36 0.42 28.93
C LEU A 84 -8.33 1.50 29.33
N ASP A 85 -8.03 2.45 28.44
CA ASP A 85 -7.06 3.53 28.69
C ASP A 85 -7.48 4.41 29.86
N ALA A 86 -8.77 4.79 29.95
CA ALA A 86 -9.29 5.58 31.04
C ALA A 86 -9.19 4.85 32.38
N GLN A 87 -9.37 3.52 32.38
CA GLN A 87 -9.23 2.66 33.56
C GLN A 87 -7.76 2.51 33.97
N LEU A 88 -6.87 2.18 33.02
CA LEU A 88 -5.44 2.03 33.27
C LEU A 88 -4.81 3.31 33.86
N ALA A 89 -5.28 4.49 33.44
CA ALA A 89 -4.80 5.77 33.99
C ALA A 89 -5.05 5.93 35.49
N ARG A 90 -6.09 5.28 36.03
CA ARG A 90 -6.49 5.36 37.44
C ARG A 90 -5.94 4.25 38.34
N LEU A 91 -5.43 3.18 37.73
CA LEU A 91 -4.89 2.05 38.48
C LEU A 91 -3.54 2.35 39.12
N SER A 92 -3.26 1.71 40.25
CA SER A 92 -1.94 1.74 40.86
C SER A 92 -0.88 1.09 39.93
N PRO A 93 0.42 1.44 40.05
CA PRO A 93 1.47 0.78 39.29
C PRO A 93 1.45 -0.75 39.44
N ALA A 94 1.18 -1.25 40.67
CA ALA A 94 1.11 -2.69 40.95
C ALA A 94 -0.06 -3.37 40.23
N ASP A 95 -1.25 -2.75 40.23
CA ASP A 95 -2.41 -3.28 39.50
C ASP A 95 -2.18 -3.30 37.97
N ARG A 96 -1.52 -2.27 37.44
CA ARG A 96 -1.16 -2.23 36.01
C ARG A 96 -0.19 -3.33 35.63
N GLU A 97 0.82 -3.58 36.46
CA GLU A 97 1.78 -4.68 36.26
C GLU A 97 1.06 -6.04 36.30
N GLN A 98 0.15 -6.23 37.23
CA GLN A 98 -0.62 -7.46 37.35
C GLN A 98 -1.54 -7.68 36.13
N LEU A 99 -2.18 -6.63 35.62
CA LEU A 99 -2.97 -6.71 34.39
C LEU A 99 -2.09 -7.07 33.19
N ALA A 100 -0.94 -6.42 33.06
CA ALA A 100 0.02 -6.72 31.99
C ALA A 100 0.48 -8.18 32.02
N ASP A 101 0.70 -8.72 33.23
CA ASP A 101 1.03 -10.14 33.41
C ASP A 101 -0.09 -11.07 32.98
N VAL A 102 -1.36 -10.73 33.30
CA VAL A 102 -2.51 -11.53 32.88
C VAL A 102 -2.67 -11.50 31.35
N PHE A 103 -2.54 -10.33 30.71
CA PHE A 103 -2.50 -10.25 29.24
C PHE A 103 -1.38 -11.11 28.66
N ARG A 104 -0.21 -11.13 29.28
CA ARG A 104 0.92 -11.98 28.87
C ARG A 104 0.57 -13.47 28.97
N VAL A 105 -0.06 -13.93 30.07
CA VAL A 105 -0.53 -15.33 30.20
C VAL A 105 -1.53 -15.69 29.11
N ILE A 106 -2.47 -14.80 28.83
CA ILE A 106 -3.46 -14.99 27.75
C ILE A 106 -2.74 -15.15 26.41
N ASN A 107 -1.85 -14.21 26.05
CA ASN A 107 -1.14 -14.23 24.76
C ASN A 107 -0.27 -15.48 24.62
N MET A 108 0.49 -15.83 25.65
CA MET A 108 1.30 -17.06 25.66
C MET A 108 0.43 -18.31 25.55
N SER A 109 -0.73 -18.35 26.23
CA SER A 109 -1.65 -19.49 26.15
C SER A 109 -2.26 -19.62 24.76
N LEU A 110 -2.69 -18.50 24.16
CA LEU A 110 -3.23 -18.46 22.80
C LEU A 110 -2.19 -18.91 21.76
N ALA A 111 -0.92 -18.51 21.93
CA ALA A 111 0.17 -18.91 21.06
C ALA A 111 0.49 -20.42 21.10
N GLN A 112 0.14 -21.10 22.20
CA GLN A 112 0.25 -22.58 22.30
C GLN A 112 -1.00 -23.31 21.80
N LEU A 113 -2.04 -22.60 21.44
CA LEU A 113 -3.27 -23.08 20.82
C LEU A 113 -3.32 -22.64 19.34
N ASP A 114 -4.53 -22.46 18.81
CA ASP A 114 -4.71 -21.99 17.41
C ASP A 114 -4.64 -20.43 17.31
N GLY A 115 -3.98 -19.76 18.23
CA GLY A 115 -3.74 -18.31 18.20
C GLY A 115 -5.02 -17.49 18.06
N VAL A 116 -5.09 -16.67 17.03
CA VAL A 116 -6.21 -15.76 16.74
C VAL A 116 -7.54 -16.50 16.55
N ASP A 117 -7.53 -17.74 16.06
CA ASP A 117 -8.75 -18.54 15.90
C ASP A 117 -9.32 -18.98 17.25
N SER A 118 -8.47 -19.38 18.20
CA SER A 118 -8.88 -19.69 19.58
C SER A 118 -9.43 -18.44 20.27
N LEU A 119 -8.81 -17.29 20.08
CA LEU A 119 -9.29 -16.01 20.59
C LEU A 119 -10.66 -15.64 20.00
N GLY A 120 -10.80 -15.73 18.69
CA GLY A 120 -12.07 -15.47 18.01
C GLY A 120 -13.18 -16.43 18.42
N ARG A 121 -12.86 -17.71 18.69
CA ARG A 121 -13.81 -18.71 19.23
C ARG A 121 -14.25 -18.32 20.64
N PHE A 122 -13.31 -17.98 21.51
CA PHE A 122 -13.60 -17.58 22.88
C PHE A 122 -14.59 -16.40 22.92
N PHE A 123 -14.35 -15.32 22.19
CA PHE A 123 -15.25 -14.16 22.21
C PHE A 123 -16.60 -14.40 21.49
N ARG A 124 -16.69 -15.33 20.54
CA ARG A 124 -17.99 -15.75 19.98
C ARG A 124 -18.84 -16.49 21.02
N GLU A 125 -18.22 -17.30 21.86
CA GLU A 125 -18.92 -18.12 22.87
C GLU A 125 -19.28 -17.32 24.14
N THR A 126 -18.39 -16.42 24.56
CA THR A 126 -18.53 -15.70 25.84
C THR A 126 -19.00 -14.25 25.71
N GLY A 127 -19.08 -13.72 24.49
CA GLY A 127 -19.46 -12.34 24.19
C GLY A 127 -18.26 -11.38 24.17
N ARG A 128 -18.50 -10.18 23.60
CA ARG A 128 -17.50 -9.11 23.48
C ARG A 128 -17.11 -8.52 24.84
N ARG A 129 -15.89 -7.99 24.93
CA ARG A 129 -15.35 -7.27 26.10
C ARG A 129 -14.78 -5.93 25.68
N SER A 130 -14.77 -4.94 26.58
CA SER A 130 -14.19 -3.61 26.33
C SER A 130 -12.68 -3.66 26.06
N TYR A 131 -12.00 -4.69 26.52
CA TYR A 131 -10.55 -4.92 26.34
C TYR A 131 -10.22 -5.92 25.22
N GLU A 132 -11.19 -6.35 24.42
CA GLU A 132 -11.01 -7.36 23.38
C GLU A 132 -9.94 -6.95 22.37
N GLU A 133 -9.97 -5.70 21.90
CA GLU A 133 -8.97 -5.15 20.99
C GLU A 133 -7.56 -5.27 21.56
N GLN A 134 -7.37 -4.93 22.83
CA GLN A 134 -6.06 -5.04 23.49
C GLN A 134 -5.52 -6.46 23.52
N VAL A 135 -6.39 -7.47 23.64
CA VAL A 135 -5.96 -8.87 23.57
C VAL A 135 -5.47 -9.24 22.17
N TYR A 136 -6.16 -8.78 21.11
CA TYR A 136 -5.69 -8.98 19.73
C TYR A 136 -4.36 -8.27 19.47
N LEU A 137 -4.24 -7.01 19.88
CA LEU A 137 -3.01 -6.25 19.73
C LEU A 137 -1.85 -6.91 20.47
N GLY A 138 -2.05 -7.27 21.72
CA GLY A 138 -1.03 -7.94 22.53
C GLY A 138 -0.62 -9.30 21.97
N LEU A 139 -1.56 -10.08 21.38
CA LEU A 139 -1.23 -11.35 20.73
C LEU A 139 -0.41 -11.12 19.46
N ALA A 140 -0.77 -10.12 18.65
CA ALA A 140 -0.03 -9.79 17.45
C ALA A 140 1.39 -9.31 17.77
N ASP A 141 1.53 -8.41 18.75
CA ASP A 141 2.83 -7.90 19.20
C ASP A 141 3.68 -9.04 19.78
N PHE A 142 3.09 -9.97 20.57
CA PHE A 142 3.78 -11.15 21.04
C PHE A 142 4.34 -12.01 19.91
N TYR A 143 3.56 -12.24 18.86
CA TYR A 143 4.02 -12.98 17.68
C TYR A 143 5.12 -12.23 16.92
N ALA A 144 5.00 -10.91 16.79
CA ALA A 144 6.02 -10.09 16.13
C ALA A 144 7.36 -10.12 16.89
N GLU A 145 7.35 -10.06 18.22
CA GLU A 145 8.53 -10.19 19.08
C GLU A 145 9.20 -11.57 19.00
N GLN A 146 8.45 -12.60 18.61
CA GLN A 146 8.95 -13.97 18.43
C GLN A 146 9.30 -14.27 16.96
N ASP A 147 9.39 -13.26 16.10
CA ASP A 147 9.62 -13.42 14.64
C ASP A 147 8.57 -14.31 13.93
N GLN A 148 7.39 -14.49 14.54
CA GLN A 148 6.27 -15.23 13.95
C GLN A 148 5.45 -14.30 13.04
N VAL A 149 6.07 -13.89 11.95
CA VAL A 149 5.59 -12.85 11.02
C VAL A 149 4.17 -13.11 10.51
N SER A 150 3.90 -14.35 10.10
CA SER A 150 2.58 -14.70 9.51
C SER A 150 1.45 -14.63 10.54
N GLU A 151 1.69 -15.09 11.75
CA GLU A 151 0.73 -15.08 12.85
C GLU A 151 0.47 -13.67 13.35
N ALA A 152 1.51 -12.84 13.47
CA ALA A 152 1.38 -11.42 13.83
C ALA A 152 0.52 -10.66 12.80
N ALA A 153 0.90 -10.76 11.52
CA ALA A 153 0.16 -10.10 10.44
C ALA A 153 -1.29 -10.59 10.35
N ARG A 154 -1.51 -11.92 10.44
CA ARG A 154 -2.85 -12.50 10.44
C ARG A 154 -3.70 -11.99 11.60
N THR A 155 -3.12 -11.82 12.77
CA THR A 155 -3.84 -11.32 13.96
C THR A 155 -4.29 -9.87 13.75
N TRP A 156 -3.43 -8.98 13.22
CA TRP A 156 -3.83 -7.61 12.86
C TRP A 156 -4.89 -7.58 11.76
N LEU A 157 -4.77 -8.43 10.73
CA LEU A 157 -5.76 -8.50 9.64
C LEU A 157 -7.13 -8.95 10.15
N VAL A 158 -7.18 -9.97 11.03
CA VAL A 158 -8.42 -10.42 11.64
C VAL A 158 -9.05 -9.31 12.49
N LEU A 159 -8.25 -8.57 13.27
CA LEU A 159 -8.74 -7.44 14.06
C LEU A 159 -9.32 -6.34 13.17
N ALA A 160 -8.61 -5.93 12.11
CA ALA A 160 -9.08 -4.92 11.16
C ALA A 160 -10.41 -5.30 10.48
N GLN A 161 -10.56 -6.59 10.13
CA GLN A 161 -11.78 -7.10 9.47
C GLN A 161 -13.00 -7.17 10.40
N ARG A 162 -12.84 -7.07 11.72
CA ARG A 162 -13.97 -7.07 12.68
C ARG A 162 -14.80 -5.79 12.60
N ASP A 163 -14.16 -4.67 12.37
CA ASP A 163 -14.78 -3.38 12.08
C ASP A 163 -13.94 -2.62 11.03
N PRO A 164 -14.20 -2.83 9.74
CA PRO A 164 -13.44 -2.16 8.67
C PRO A 164 -13.65 -0.64 8.61
N LEU A 165 -14.63 -0.10 9.35
CA LEU A 165 -14.87 1.34 9.43
C LEU A 165 -14.20 1.99 10.65
N ASP A 166 -13.58 1.20 11.51
CA ASP A 166 -12.79 1.73 12.62
C ASP A 166 -11.60 2.56 12.08
N PRO A 167 -11.33 3.76 12.62
CA PRO A 167 -10.18 4.59 12.25
C PRO A 167 -8.82 3.89 12.30
N GLU A 168 -8.65 2.90 13.20
CA GLU A 168 -7.41 2.13 13.34
C GLU A 168 -7.31 0.93 12.38
N ALA A 169 -8.42 0.46 11.79
CA ALA A 169 -8.42 -0.70 10.92
C ALA A 169 -7.43 -0.60 9.73
N PRO A 170 -7.37 0.51 8.96
CA PRO A 170 -6.39 0.65 7.89
C PRO A 170 -4.94 0.64 8.40
N ARG A 171 -4.70 1.17 9.62
CA ARG A 171 -3.37 1.17 10.24
C ARG A 171 -2.90 -0.22 10.63
N LEU A 172 -3.81 -1.09 11.05
CA LEU A 172 -3.52 -2.50 11.36
C LEU A 172 -3.07 -3.25 10.10
N ILE A 173 -3.77 -3.05 8.98
CA ILE A 173 -3.36 -3.65 7.70
C ILE A 173 -2.01 -3.07 7.23
N ALA A 174 -1.79 -1.76 7.41
CA ALA A 174 -0.50 -1.12 7.11
C ALA A 174 0.66 -1.71 7.94
N ARG A 175 0.43 -2.05 9.22
CA ARG A 175 1.40 -2.78 10.05
C ARG A 175 1.72 -4.16 9.46
N ALA A 176 0.71 -4.91 9.02
CA ALA A 176 0.91 -6.22 8.38
C ALA A 176 1.72 -6.10 7.08
N ILE A 177 1.41 -5.11 6.21
CA ILE A 177 2.19 -4.81 4.99
C ILE A 177 3.65 -4.51 5.34
N SER A 178 3.89 -3.66 6.34
CA SER A 178 5.23 -3.28 6.78
C SER A 178 6.01 -4.47 7.32
N LEU A 179 5.37 -5.32 8.12
CA LEU A 179 5.99 -6.51 8.68
C LEU A 179 6.38 -7.52 7.59
N TYR A 180 5.49 -7.80 6.62
CA TYR A 180 5.80 -8.65 5.48
C TYR A 180 6.93 -8.08 4.61
N ARG A 181 6.96 -6.74 4.41
CA ARG A 181 8.06 -6.07 3.68
C ARG A 181 9.40 -6.27 4.38
N GLN A 182 9.47 -6.05 5.69
CA GLN A 182 10.68 -6.21 6.50
C GLN A 182 11.18 -7.66 6.51
N ALA A 183 10.27 -8.62 6.56
CA ALA A 183 10.58 -10.03 6.54
C ALA A 183 10.88 -10.60 5.13
N GLY A 184 10.70 -9.81 4.08
CA GLY A 184 10.93 -10.24 2.70
C GLY A 184 9.82 -11.14 2.11
N PHE A 185 8.65 -11.17 2.71
CA PHE A 185 7.50 -11.99 2.25
C PHE A 185 6.71 -11.23 1.16
N ARG A 186 7.37 -11.07 0.00
CA ARG A 186 6.86 -10.22 -1.09
C ARG A 186 5.45 -10.60 -1.55
N GLU A 187 5.17 -11.88 -1.73
CA GLU A 187 3.86 -12.36 -2.18
C GLU A 187 2.75 -11.98 -1.18
N ARG A 188 2.98 -12.27 0.10
CA ARG A 188 2.05 -11.91 1.18
C ARG A 188 1.85 -10.40 1.31
N MET A 189 2.91 -9.64 1.09
CA MET A 189 2.84 -8.17 1.07
C MET A 189 1.92 -7.68 -0.05
N LEU A 190 2.09 -8.17 -1.29
CA LEU A 190 1.26 -7.77 -2.43
C LEU A 190 -0.21 -8.21 -2.26
N GLU A 191 -0.45 -9.42 -1.74
CA GLU A 191 -1.81 -9.86 -1.38
C GLU A 191 -2.47 -8.91 -0.37
N THR A 192 -1.72 -8.53 0.67
CA THR A 192 -2.21 -7.62 1.72
C THR A 192 -2.41 -6.20 1.20
N GLN A 193 -1.55 -5.71 0.31
CA GLN A 193 -1.73 -4.42 -0.37
C GLN A 193 -2.99 -4.42 -1.26
N THR A 194 -3.26 -5.53 -1.95
CA THR A 194 -4.49 -5.68 -2.74
C THR A 194 -5.73 -5.57 -1.84
N LEU A 195 -5.73 -6.26 -0.71
CA LEU A 195 -6.79 -6.14 0.29
C LEU A 195 -6.93 -4.69 0.79
N PHE A 196 -5.79 -4.03 1.10
CA PHE A 196 -5.78 -2.65 1.56
C PHE A 196 -6.42 -1.70 0.55
N VAL A 197 -6.06 -1.82 -0.73
CA VAL A 197 -6.64 -0.98 -1.80
C VAL A 197 -8.13 -1.27 -1.98
N GLN A 198 -8.57 -2.52 -1.90
CA GLN A 198 -9.99 -2.88 -1.99
C GLN A 198 -10.84 -2.28 -0.86
N ASP A 199 -10.32 -2.31 0.38
CA ASP A 199 -11.06 -1.86 1.56
C ASP A 199 -10.94 -0.36 1.80
N TYR A 200 -9.80 0.26 1.42
CA TYR A 200 -9.45 1.67 1.72
C TYR A 200 -9.09 2.52 0.50
N GLY A 201 -9.31 2.04 -0.74
CA GLY A 201 -9.27 2.87 -1.95
C GLY A 201 -10.30 4.00 -1.89
N MET A 202 -10.09 5.10 -2.62
CA MET A 202 -10.91 6.31 -2.51
C MET A 202 -12.40 6.11 -2.78
N GLY A 203 -12.78 5.02 -3.47
CA GLY A 203 -14.18 4.62 -3.69
C GLY A 203 -14.78 3.76 -2.58
N SER A 204 -14.04 3.40 -1.53
CA SER A 204 -14.49 2.48 -0.49
C SER A 204 -15.46 3.12 0.50
N ARG A 205 -16.19 2.25 1.25
CA ARG A 205 -17.12 2.70 2.31
C ARG A 205 -16.41 3.47 3.42
N PHE A 206 -15.14 3.22 3.68
CA PHE A 206 -14.38 3.91 4.71
C PHE A 206 -14.43 5.43 4.52
N TRP A 207 -14.25 5.91 3.30
CA TRP A 207 -14.27 7.34 2.99
C TRP A 207 -15.67 7.96 2.91
N THR A 208 -16.73 7.17 3.04
CA THR A 208 -18.10 7.73 3.19
C THR A 208 -18.36 8.24 4.61
N VAL A 209 -17.60 7.76 5.59
CA VAL A 209 -17.75 8.13 7.01
C VAL A 209 -16.54 8.89 7.54
N HIS A 210 -15.40 8.82 6.83
CA HIS A 210 -14.15 9.46 7.21
C HIS A 210 -13.69 10.46 6.14
N SER A 211 -13.13 11.60 6.58
CA SER A 211 -12.54 12.58 5.67
C SER A 211 -11.08 12.24 5.37
N PRO A 212 -10.66 12.16 4.09
CA PRO A 212 -9.27 11.86 3.71
C PRO A 212 -8.23 12.75 4.39
N GLY A 213 -8.53 14.02 4.61
CA GLY A 213 -7.63 14.97 5.26
C GLY A 213 -7.24 14.61 6.70
N ASN A 214 -8.02 13.74 7.36
CA ASN A 214 -7.71 13.26 8.72
C ASN A 214 -6.82 12.01 8.73
N PHE A 215 -6.52 11.42 7.55
CA PHE A 215 -5.81 10.15 7.41
C PHE A 215 -4.66 10.23 6.39
N PRO A 216 -3.74 11.21 6.51
CA PRO A 216 -2.63 11.35 5.56
C PRO A 216 -1.71 10.14 5.54
N ASP A 217 -1.56 9.44 6.67
CA ASP A 217 -0.81 8.20 6.81
C ASP A 217 -1.45 7.06 6.00
N VAL A 218 -2.77 6.92 6.03
CA VAL A 218 -3.51 5.92 5.24
C VAL A 218 -3.40 6.21 3.75
N LEU A 219 -3.51 7.49 3.34
CA LEU A 219 -3.32 7.90 1.94
C LEU A 219 -1.89 7.60 1.44
N GLN A 220 -0.88 7.79 2.27
CA GLN A 220 0.50 7.44 1.93
C GLN A 220 0.67 5.93 1.69
N VAL A 221 0.04 5.09 2.53
CA VAL A 221 0.04 3.63 2.34
C VAL A 221 -0.72 3.25 1.07
N LEU A 222 -1.86 3.89 0.79
CA LEU A 222 -2.63 3.67 -0.43
C LEU A 222 -1.81 4.00 -1.67
N GLN A 223 -1.14 5.15 -1.69
CA GLN A 223 -0.29 5.58 -2.79
C GLN A 223 0.87 4.61 -3.04
N SER A 224 1.59 4.22 -1.97
CA SER A 224 2.70 3.27 -2.11
C SER A 224 2.22 1.89 -2.55
N SER A 225 1.08 1.42 -2.04
CA SER A 225 0.49 0.13 -2.41
C SER A 225 0.09 0.08 -3.88
N LEU A 226 -0.63 1.11 -4.37
CA LEU A 226 -1.02 1.19 -5.78
C LEU A 226 0.20 1.19 -6.72
N ARG A 227 1.25 1.95 -6.38
CA ARG A 227 2.49 1.99 -7.15
C ARG A 227 3.18 0.63 -7.20
N GLU A 228 3.36 -0.01 -6.04
CA GLU A 228 4.02 -1.31 -5.93
C GLU A 228 3.24 -2.42 -6.64
N LEU A 229 1.91 -2.43 -6.54
CA LEU A 229 1.03 -3.36 -7.25
C LEU A 229 1.11 -3.17 -8.77
N ALA A 230 1.09 -1.92 -9.25
CA ALA A 230 1.23 -1.61 -10.66
C ALA A 230 2.57 -2.11 -11.21
N GLN A 231 3.67 -1.79 -10.52
CA GLN A 231 5.01 -2.21 -10.92
C GLN A 231 5.20 -3.74 -10.87
N ALA A 232 4.68 -4.40 -9.83
CA ALA A 232 4.76 -5.86 -9.72
C ALA A 232 3.98 -6.56 -10.84
N SER A 233 2.76 -6.10 -11.13
CA SER A 233 1.95 -6.66 -12.23
C SER A 233 2.57 -6.35 -13.60
N HIS A 234 3.17 -5.18 -13.79
CA HIS A 234 3.88 -4.82 -15.02
C HIS A 234 5.10 -5.73 -15.26
N GLU A 235 5.90 -5.94 -14.23
CA GLU A 235 7.04 -6.87 -14.32
C GLU A 235 6.58 -8.29 -14.64
N GLN A 236 5.49 -8.75 -14.03
CA GLN A 236 4.91 -10.05 -14.32
C GLN A 236 4.37 -10.13 -15.77
N ALA A 237 3.75 -9.04 -16.26
CA ALA A 237 3.28 -8.93 -17.63
C ALA A 237 4.44 -9.04 -18.65
N ARG A 238 5.58 -8.40 -18.36
CA ARG A 238 6.80 -8.52 -19.19
C ARG A 238 7.33 -9.94 -19.25
N GLN A 239 7.33 -10.64 -18.11
CA GLN A 239 7.85 -12.02 -18.01
C GLN A 239 6.95 -13.04 -18.67
N THR A 240 5.65 -12.94 -18.47
CA THR A 240 4.66 -13.95 -18.91
C THR A 240 4.01 -13.63 -20.24
N GLN A 241 3.98 -12.36 -20.63
CA GLN A 241 3.21 -11.80 -21.75
C GLN A 241 1.70 -12.17 -21.69
N ALA A 242 1.22 -12.50 -20.50
CA ALA A 242 -0.16 -12.91 -20.26
C ALA A 242 -1.10 -11.69 -20.24
N ALA A 243 -2.16 -11.73 -21.02
CA ALA A 243 -3.12 -10.63 -21.14
C ALA A 243 -3.82 -10.26 -19.83
N HIS A 244 -3.93 -11.17 -18.87
CA HIS A 244 -4.52 -10.87 -17.56
C HIS A 244 -3.57 -10.03 -16.69
N GLU A 245 -2.25 -10.25 -16.77
CA GLU A 245 -1.25 -9.46 -16.06
C GLU A 245 -1.17 -8.04 -16.62
N VAL A 246 -1.24 -7.91 -17.95
CA VAL A 246 -1.32 -6.58 -18.59
C VAL A 246 -2.53 -5.81 -18.08
N ARG A 247 -3.71 -6.45 -18.02
CA ARG A 247 -4.93 -5.81 -17.50
C ARG A 247 -4.82 -5.46 -16.01
N ALA A 248 -4.16 -6.30 -15.21
CA ALA A 248 -3.94 -6.03 -13.80
C ALA A 248 -3.02 -4.80 -13.62
N ALA A 249 -1.90 -4.74 -14.34
CA ALA A 249 -1.00 -3.61 -14.30
C ALA A 249 -1.69 -2.31 -14.77
N GLU A 250 -2.43 -2.37 -15.88
CA GLU A 250 -3.20 -1.24 -16.40
C GLU A 250 -4.22 -0.74 -15.37
N HIS A 251 -4.94 -1.65 -14.69
CA HIS A 251 -5.89 -1.31 -13.64
C HIS A 251 -5.22 -0.53 -12.50
N TRP A 252 -4.10 -1.02 -11.97
CA TRP A 252 -3.40 -0.36 -10.85
C TRP A 252 -2.80 0.99 -11.23
N TYR A 253 -2.24 1.13 -12.44
CA TYR A 253 -1.77 2.42 -12.94
C TYR A 253 -2.90 3.43 -13.07
N ARG A 254 -4.04 3.03 -13.64
CA ARG A 254 -5.21 3.92 -13.78
C ARG A 254 -5.81 4.31 -12.44
N GLU A 255 -5.88 3.38 -11.48
CA GLU A 255 -6.35 3.66 -10.12
C GLU A 255 -5.42 4.66 -9.41
N TYR A 256 -4.09 4.48 -9.56
CA TYR A 256 -3.13 5.45 -9.05
C TYR A 256 -3.35 6.84 -9.66
N LEU A 257 -3.44 6.93 -10.97
CA LEU A 257 -3.59 8.20 -11.68
C LEU A 257 -4.94 8.88 -11.41
N ALA A 258 -6.00 8.12 -11.20
CA ALA A 258 -7.31 8.64 -10.81
C ALA A 258 -7.30 9.25 -9.39
N THR A 259 -6.49 8.69 -8.49
CA THR A 259 -6.43 9.11 -7.09
C THR A 259 -5.37 10.20 -6.85
N PHE A 260 -4.20 10.07 -7.48
CA PHE A 260 -3.00 10.88 -7.22
C PHE A 260 -2.47 11.58 -8.49
N GLY A 261 -3.32 11.80 -9.49
CA GLY A 261 -2.92 12.33 -10.80
C GLY A 261 -2.33 13.74 -10.79
N ASP A 262 -2.65 14.53 -9.76
CA ASP A 262 -2.13 15.92 -9.60
C ASP A 262 -0.77 15.96 -8.88
N GLU A 263 -0.25 14.84 -8.42
CA GLU A 263 1.02 14.79 -7.69
C GLU A 263 2.23 14.69 -8.63
N ALA A 264 3.39 15.11 -8.17
CA ALA A 264 4.65 15.07 -8.93
C ALA A 264 5.01 13.66 -9.46
N ALA A 265 4.65 12.62 -8.71
CA ALA A 265 4.91 11.23 -9.10
C ALA A 265 3.95 10.71 -10.20
N ALA A 266 2.88 11.43 -10.52
CA ALA A 266 1.91 11.01 -11.53
C ALA A 266 2.53 10.93 -12.94
N ALA A 267 3.47 11.81 -13.26
CA ALA A 267 4.19 11.77 -14.53
C ALA A 267 4.93 10.46 -14.77
N GLU A 268 5.65 9.96 -13.74
CA GLU A 268 6.33 8.67 -13.74
C GLU A 268 5.36 7.52 -13.95
N MET A 269 4.26 7.49 -13.19
CA MET A 269 3.26 6.43 -13.27
C MET A 269 2.55 6.43 -14.63
N ASN A 270 2.28 7.62 -15.19
CA ASN A 270 1.69 7.74 -16.52
C ASN A 270 2.66 7.29 -17.62
N TYR A 271 3.96 7.58 -17.46
CA TYR A 271 5.00 7.09 -18.37
C TYR A 271 5.08 5.56 -18.37
N GLN A 272 5.08 4.95 -17.18
CA GLN A 272 5.10 3.49 -17.04
C GLN A 272 3.82 2.83 -17.60
N LEU A 273 2.66 3.46 -17.47
CA LEU A 273 1.43 3.02 -18.15
C LEU A 273 1.57 3.05 -19.67
N ALA A 274 2.14 4.15 -20.21
CA ALA A 274 2.37 4.27 -21.65
C ALA A 274 3.33 3.19 -22.17
N ASP A 275 4.40 2.89 -21.42
CA ASP A 275 5.34 1.81 -21.75
C ASP A 275 4.64 0.42 -21.72
N LEU A 276 3.83 0.12 -20.69
CA LEU A 276 3.04 -1.11 -20.63
C LEU A 276 2.13 -1.28 -21.86
N LEU A 277 1.42 -0.21 -22.22
CA LEU A 277 0.52 -0.21 -23.38
C LEU A 277 1.29 -0.41 -24.68
N TYR A 278 2.46 0.21 -24.83
CA TYR A 278 3.34 0.02 -25.97
C TYR A 278 3.86 -1.41 -26.07
N GLU A 279 4.38 -1.96 -24.99
CA GLU A 279 4.91 -3.33 -24.89
C GLU A 279 3.84 -4.38 -25.18
N SER A 280 2.58 -4.13 -24.78
CA SER A 280 1.45 -5.03 -25.03
C SER A 280 0.78 -4.85 -26.40
N GLY A 281 1.35 -3.97 -27.28
CA GLY A 281 0.83 -3.73 -28.63
C GLY A 281 -0.39 -2.81 -28.68
N GLN A 282 -0.78 -2.19 -27.59
CA GLN A 282 -1.89 -1.24 -27.50
C GLN A 282 -1.43 0.18 -27.92
N TYR A 283 -0.82 0.29 -29.12
CA TYR A 283 -0.09 1.48 -29.55
C TYR A 283 -0.91 2.76 -29.58
N ARG A 284 -2.21 2.70 -29.91
CA ARG A 284 -3.06 3.92 -29.91
C ARG A 284 -3.25 4.49 -28.51
N GLN A 285 -3.49 3.63 -27.53
CA GLN A 285 -3.60 4.05 -26.14
C GLN A 285 -2.24 4.51 -25.60
N ALA A 286 -1.15 3.85 -26.01
CA ALA A 286 0.20 4.27 -25.66
C ALA A 286 0.49 5.71 -26.17
N ILE A 287 0.07 6.07 -27.39
CA ILE A 287 0.19 7.45 -27.92
C ILE A 287 -0.48 8.45 -26.99
N ASP A 288 -1.71 8.15 -26.55
CA ASP A 288 -2.48 9.05 -25.69
C ASP A 288 -1.81 9.25 -24.32
N GLU A 289 -1.30 8.17 -23.71
CA GLU A 289 -0.64 8.25 -22.40
C GLU A 289 0.77 8.87 -22.52
N TYR A 290 1.53 8.60 -23.58
CA TYR A 290 2.80 9.28 -23.83
C TYR A 290 2.62 10.78 -24.06
N GLU A 291 1.61 11.22 -24.81
CA GLU A 291 1.31 12.65 -24.99
C GLU A 291 0.93 13.32 -23.68
N ARG A 292 0.11 12.65 -22.86
CA ARG A 292 -0.25 13.15 -21.53
C ARG A 292 1.00 13.32 -20.66
N THR A 293 1.86 12.30 -20.64
CA THR A 293 3.14 12.37 -19.94
C THR A 293 3.99 13.53 -20.44
N ALA A 294 4.20 13.63 -21.75
CA ALA A 294 5.11 14.63 -22.33
C ALA A 294 4.65 16.06 -22.12
N TRP A 295 3.34 16.33 -22.06
CA TRP A 295 2.83 17.68 -22.22
C TRP A 295 1.84 18.18 -21.15
N SER A 296 1.31 17.31 -20.31
CA SER A 296 0.27 17.68 -19.33
C SER A 296 0.79 17.71 -17.88
N HIS A 297 1.88 17.04 -17.59
CA HIS A 297 2.58 17.12 -16.31
C HIS A 297 3.74 18.12 -16.44
N GLY A 298 3.89 19.13 -15.66
CA GLY A 298 4.96 20.13 -15.75
C GLY A 298 6.37 19.59 -16.13
N GLU A 299 7.44 20.21 -15.74
CA GLU A 299 8.79 19.71 -15.99
C GLU A 299 9.06 18.44 -15.17
N HIS A 300 9.44 17.35 -15.86
CA HIS A 300 9.80 16.07 -15.22
C HIS A 300 10.79 15.29 -16.11
N PRO A 301 11.55 14.32 -15.54
CA PRO A 301 12.65 13.64 -16.26
C PRO A 301 12.20 12.87 -17.52
N HIS A 302 10.98 12.36 -17.54
CA HIS A 302 10.49 11.51 -18.64
C HIS A 302 9.80 12.27 -19.78
N ALA A 303 9.72 13.60 -19.73
CA ALA A 303 8.96 14.38 -20.71
C ALA A 303 9.50 14.21 -22.13
N ALA A 304 10.82 14.28 -22.33
CA ALA A 304 11.45 14.08 -23.63
C ALA A 304 11.30 12.63 -24.14
N ASP A 305 11.52 11.64 -23.27
CA ASP A 305 11.39 10.23 -23.63
C ASP A 305 9.95 9.86 -23.99
N ALA A 306 8.98 10.41 -23.27
CA ALA A 306 7.57 10.26 -23.59
C ALA A 306 7.21 10.86 -24.94
N ALA A 307 7.71 12.06 -25.23
CA ALA A 307 7.49 12.68 -26.54
C ALA A 307 8.07 11.84 -27.71
N LEU A 308 9.23 11.21 -27.50
CA LEU A 308 9.78 10.22 -28.44
C LEU A 308 8.95 8.94 -28.49
N GLY A 309 8.36 8.54 -27.35
CA GLY A 309 7.43 7.42 -27.23
C GLY A 309 6.19 7.58 -28.14
N VAL A 310 5.64 8.81 -28.22
CA VAL A 310 4.55 9.15 -29.16
C VAL A 310 4.92 8.79 -30.59
N LEU A 311 6.13 9.16 -31.02
CA LEU A 311 6.59 8.93 -32.41
C LEU A 311 6.78 7.43 -32.67
N ARG A 312 7.41 6.70 -31.75
CA ARG A 312 7.61 5.25 -31.85
C ARG A 312 6.29 4.49 -31.91
N ALA A 313 5.32 4.87 -31.04
CA ALA A 313 4.01 4.24 -31.04
C ALA A 313 3.19 4.57 -32.31
N SER A 314 3.28 5.81 -32.79
CA SER A 314 2.65 6.25 -34.07
C SER A 314 3.19 5.47 -35.25
N GLU A 315 4.50 5.24 -35.32
CA GLU A 315 5.12 4.43 -36.37
C GLU A 315 4.55 3.00 -36.39
N LYS A 316 4.39 2.37 -35.23
CA LYS A 316 3.78 1.03 -35.12
C LYS A 316 2.34 1.02 -35.65
N VAL A 317 1.53 2.04 -35.30
CA VAL A 317 0.16 2.16 -35.82
C VAL A 317 0.15 2.34 -37.34
N LEU A 318 1.04 3.15 -37.90
CA LEU A 318 1.12 3.43 -39.33
C LEU A 318 1.57 2.20 -40.16
N GLN A 319 2.36 1.30 -39.57
CA GLN A 319 2.79 0.05 -40.20
C GLN A 319 1.64 -0.97 -40.32
N ASP A 320 0.59 -0.86 -39.50
CA ASP A 320 -0.57 -1.75 -39.57
C ASP A 320 -1.45 -1.41 -40.78
N ALA A 321 -1.60 -2.36 -41.71
CA ALA A 321 -2.40 -2.21 -42.92
C ALA A 321 -3.90 -2.04 -42.64
N ALA A 322 -4.41 -2.53 -41.51
CA ALA A 322 -5.83 -2.46 -41.16
C ALA A 322 -6.27 -1.09 -40.63
N VAL A 323 -5.33 -0.20 -40.36
CA VAL A 323 -5.62 1.15 -39.83
C VAL A 323 -6.15 2.06 -40.94
N THR A 324 -7.35 2.61 -40.77
CA THR A 324 -8.05 3.44 -41.75
C THR A 324 -7.77 4.94 -41.59
N ASP A 325 -7.38 5.39 -40.41
CA ASP A 325 -7.16 6.80 -40.06
C ASP A 325 -5.67 7.21 -40.05
N LYS A 326 -4.86 6.57 -40.90
CA LYS A 326 -3.41 6.79 -41.00
C LYS A 326 -3.03 8.27 -41.16
N ALA A 327 -3.81 9.04 -41.91
CA ALA A 327 -3.53 10.46 -42.11
C ALA A 327 -3.58 11.27 -40.81
N ALA A 328 -4.57 10.98 -39.93
CA ALA A 328 -4.69 11.66 -38.65
C ALA A 328 -3.53 11.28 -37.69
N ILE A 329 -3.14 10.01 -37.66
CA ILE A 329 -2.00 9.55 -36.85
C ILE A 329 -0.69 10.15 -37.36
N ALA A 330 -0.46 10.21 -38.68
CA ALA A 330 0.71 10.83 -39.26
C ALA A 330 0.78 12.34 -38.98
N GLN A 331 -0.34 13.04 -39.07
CA GLN A 331 -0.42 14.46 -38.71
C GLN A 331 -0.10 14.68 -37.22
N ARG A 332 -0.64 13.84 -36.33
CA ARG A 332 -0.38 13.88 -34.90
C ARG A 332 1.12 13.64 -34.61
N ALA A 333 1.73 12.64 -35.25
CA ALA A 333 3.16 12.36 -35.14
C ALA A 333 4.02 13.53 -35.61
N THR A 334 3.67 14.13 -36.74
CA THR A 334 4.36 15.33 -37.28
C THR A 334 4.29 16.49 -36.29
N ALA A 335 3.11 16.79 -35.77
CA ALA A 335 2.94 17.85 -34.77
C ALA A 335 3.74 17.55 -33.45
N GLY A 336 3.77 16.30 -33.02
CA GLY A 336 4.56 15.85 -31.88
C GLY A 336 6.07 16.03 -32.11
N ALA A 337 6.59 15.64 -33.28
CA ALA A 337 7.98 15.79 -33.64
C ALA A 337 8.42 17.28 -33.67
N LEU A 338 7.58 18.14 -34.21
CA LEU A 338 7.85 19.56 -34.24
C LEU A 338 7.83 20.18 -32.83
N ARG A 339 6.87 19.79 -32.00
CA ARG A 339 6.81 20.23 -30.63
C ARG A 339 8.03 19.76 -29.83
N PHE A 340 8.52 18.52 -30.09
CA PHE A 340 9.74 18.00 -29.50
C PHE A 340 10.95 18.86 -29.85
N VAL A 341 11.18 19.13 -31.15
CA VAL A 341 12.32 19.93 -31.61
C VAL A 341 12.36 21.30 -30.95
N LEU A 342 11.19 21.94 -30.80
CA LEU A 342 11.09 23.27 -30.19
C LEU A 342 11.29 23.29 -28.69
N ASN A 343 10.91 22.23 -27.99
CA ASN A 343 11.04 22.17 -26.54
C ASN A 343 12.38 21.54 -26.08
N TYR A 344 12.99 20.70 -26.92
CA TYR A 344 14.23 19.99 -26.63
C TYR A 344 15.28 20.16 -27.72
N PRO A 345 15.69 21.41 -28.07
CA PRO A 345 16.61 21.69 -29.18
C PRO A 345 17.98 21.05 -29.00
N ASP A 346 18.45 20.91 -27.74
CA ASP A 346 19.73 20.30 -27.38
C ASP A 346 19.72 18.76 -27.37
N HIS A 347 18.54 18.15 -27.50
CA HIS A 347 18.43 16.69 -27.48
C HIS A 347 18.99 16.09 -28.77
N SER A 348 19.78 15.00 -28.66
CA SER A 348 20.46 14.37 -29.78
C SER A 348 19.57 13.93 -30.96
N ALA A 349 18.28 13.65 -30.68
CA ALA A 349 17.30 13.30 -31.70
C ALA A 349 16.72 14.50 -32.48
N ALA A 350 16.84 15.73 -31.98
CA ALA A 350 16.18 16.90 -32.54
C ALA A 350 16.57 17.18 -34.00
N PRO A 351 17.86 17.15 -34.42
CA PRO A 351 18.24 17.41 -35.81
C PRO A 351 17.66 16.37 -36.79
N GLY A 352 17.69 15.08 -36.41
CA GLY A 352 17.15 14.01 -37.25
C GLY A 352 15.64 14.10 -37.40
N LEU A 353 14.92 14.40 -36.29
CA LEU A 353 13.47 14.58 -36.32
C LEU A 353 13.08 15.81 -37.18
N LEU A 354 13.79 16.91 -37.06
CA LEU A 354 13.53 18.10 -37.89
C LEU A 354 13.71 17.78 -39.36
N ALA A 355 14.83 17.13 -39.75
CA ALA A 355 15.10 16.74 -41.12
C ALA A 355 14.02 15.81 -41.69
N GLN A 356 13.67 14.75 -40.94
CA GLN A 356 12.63 13.81 -41.37
C GLN A 356 11.25 14.46 -41.51
N THR A 357 10.86 15.28 -40.55
CA THR A 357 9.57 15.95 -40.56
C THR A 357 9.51 17.04 -41.63
N GLY A 358 10.61 17.79 -41.78
CA GLY A 358 10.76 18.78 -42.84
C GLY A 358 10.62 18.16 -44.21
N THR A 359 11.31 17.04 -44.46
CA THR A 359 11.17 16.31 -45.75
C THR A 359 9.72 15.87 -45.98
N ALA A 360 9.05 15.33 -44.99
CA ALA A 360 7.65 14.92 -45.08
C ALA A 360 6.70 16.10 -45.41
N LEU A 361 6.95 17.28 -44.86
CA LEU A 361 6.20 18.50 -45.17
C LEU A 361 6.45 18.98 -46.62
N LEU A 362 7.69 18.92 -47.06
CA LEU A 362 8.08 19.28 -48.41
C LEU A 362 7.44 18.34 -49.46
N ASP A 363 7.46 17.03 -49.23
CA ASP A 363 6.80 16.02 -50.08
C ASP A 363 5.29 16.23 -50.17
N GLN A 364 4.68 16.74 -49.09
CA GLN A 364 3.25 17.09 -49.02
C GLN A 364 2.97 18.50 -49.59
N GLN A 365 3.99 19.20 -50.13
CA GLN A 365 3.92 20.57 -50.63
C GLN A 365 3.46 21.60 -49.56
N GLN A 366 3.69 21.30 -48.29
CA GLN A 366 3.37 22.20 -47.15
C GLN A 366 4.54 23.17 -46.90
N PHE A 367 4.95 23.91 -47.94
CA PHE A 367 6.15 24.75 -47.92
C PHE A 367 6.08 25.84 -46.84
N ASP A 368 4.94 26.50 -46.68
CA ASP A 368 4.78 27.55 -45.65
C ASP A 368 4.99 27.02 -44.24
N THR A 369 4.49 25.81 -43.97
CA THR A 369 4.69 25.14 -42.66
C THR A 369 6.16 24.79 -42.46
N ALA A 370 6.82 24.28 -43.47
CA ALA A 370 8.25 23.95 -43.44
C ALA A 370 9.10 25.20 -43.18
N LEU A 371 8.82 26.33 -43.88
CA LEU A 371 9.47 27.63 -43.65
C LEU A 371 9.24 28.19 -42.26
N HIS A 372 8.01 28.12 -41.78
CA HIS A 372 7.66 28.59 -40.42
C HIS A 372 8.47 27.88 -39.33
N ILE A 373 8.57 26.56 -39.44
CA ILE A 373 9.22 25.73 -38.40
C ILE A 373 10.73 25.89 -38.45
N SER A 374 11.33 25.79 -39.65
CA SER A 374 12.75 26.00 -39.80
C SER A 374 13.16 27.44 -39.43
N GLY A 375 12.32 28.43 -39.74
CA GLY A 375 12.51 29.82 -39.32
C GLY A 375 12.49 30.00 -37.80
N ARG A 376 11.61 29.31 -37.08
CA ARG A 376 11.60 29.33 -35.61
C ARG A 376 12.88 28.76 -35.00
N VAL A 377 13.38 27.63 -35.52
CA VAL A 377 14.66 27.05 -35.09
C VAL A 377 15.82 28.03 -35.35
N LEU A 378 15.80 28.74 -36.45
CA LEU A 378 16.84 29.69 -36.84
C LEU A 378 16.73 31.04 -36.13
N SER A 379 15.55 31.46 -35.69
CA SER A 379 15.36 32.71 -34.93
C SER A 379 15.96 32.64 -33.53
N GLU A 380 16.17 31.44 -32.99
CA GLU A 380 16.87 31.18 -31.72
C GLU A 380 18.40 30.98 -31.93
N GLU A 381 18.98 31.65 -32.96
CA GLU A 381 20.34 31.46 -33.49
C GLU A 381 21.48 31.33 -32.47
N ALA A 382 21.36 31.95 -31.30
CA ALA A 382 22.42 31.96 -30.31
C ALA A 382 22.51 30.66 -29.49
N SER A 383 21.45 29.83 -29.45
CA SER A 383 21.36 28.68 -28.59
C SER A 383 21.20 27.33 -29.30
N ALA A 384 20.70 27.31 -30.57
CA ALA A 384 20.45 26.04 -31.24
C ALA A 384 21.75 25.34 -31.70
N PRO A 385 21.88 24.01 -31.49
CA PRO A 385 23.03 23.21 -31.92
C PRO A 385 23.28 23.33 -33.43
N SER A 386 24.56 23.30 -33.85
CA SER A 386 24.96 23.46 -35.25
C SER A 386 24.28 22.47 -36.20
N ALA A 387 24.13 21.21 -35.78
CA ALA A 387 23.45 20.17 -36.53
C ALA A 387 21.96 20.47 -36.76
N LEU A 388 21.29 21.04 -35.74
CA LEU A 388 19.88 21.43 -35.82
C LEU A 388 19.69 22.61 -36.75
N ARG A 389 20.59 23.63 -36.70
CA ARG A 389 20.61 24.76 -37.63
C ARG A 389 20.83 24.31 -39.07
N GLN A 390 21.79 23.40 -39.30
CA GLN A 390 22.05 22.86 -40.64
C GLN A 390 20.82 22.17 -41.24
N ALA A 391 20.09 21.36 -40.42
CA ALA A 391 18.85 20.74 -40.85
C ALA A 391 17.78 21.81 -41.19
N ALA A 392 17.67 22.86 -40.40
CA ALA A 392 16.70 23.94 -40.59
C ALA A 392 17.02 24.73 -41.88
N TRP A 393 18.28 25.09 -42.15
CA TRP A 393 18.69 25.74 -43.38
C TRP A 393 18.43 24.87 -44.62
N SER A 394 18.72 23.58 -44.55
CA SER A 394 18.41 22.65 -45.66
C SER A 394 16.91 22.61 -46.00
N ILE A 395 16.03 22.65 -44.98
CA ILE A 395 14.58 22.67 -45.15
C ILE A 395 14.14 24.02 -45.79
N GLN A 396 14.71 25.16 -45.34
CA GLN A 396 14.38 26.46 -45.90
C GLN A 396 14.77 26.54 -47.39
N ALA A 397 15.99 26.13 -47.73
CA ALA A 397 16.43 26.10 -49.11
C ALA A 397 15.49 25.31 -50.04
N GLN A 398 15.09 24.11 -49.59
CA GLN A 398 14.18 23.23 -50.36
C GLN A 398 12.75 23.79 -50.42
N ALA A 399 12.24 24.39 -49.37
CA ALA A 399 10.91 25.00 -49.36
C ALA A 399 10.83 26.23 -50.27
N HIS A 400 11.81 27.12 -50.21
CA HIS A 400 11.91 28.26 -51.11
C HIS A 400 12.03 27.81 -52.58
N TYR A 401 12.85 26.78 -52.87
CA TYR A 401 12.94 26.19 -54.19
C TYR A 401 11.59 25.65 -54.69
N GLY A 402 10.84 24.93 -53.84
CA GLY A 402 9.51 24.41 -54.15
C GLY A 402 8.48 25.52 -54.42
N LEU A 403 8.61 26.67 -53.80
CA LEU A 403 7.80 27.87 -54.04
C LEU A 403 8.25 28.66 -55.26
N GLY A 404 9.36 28.32 -55.88
CA GLY A 404 9.92 29.06 -57.03
C GLY A 404 10.70 30.34 -56.67
N ASP A 405 10.95 30.55 -55.38
CA ASP A 405 11.76 31.63 -54.82
C ASP A 405 13.26 31.26 -54.87
N TYR A 406 13.82 31.19 -56.02
CA TYR A 406 15.22 30.77 -56.25
C TYR A 406 16.27 31.66 -55.57
N PRO A 407 16.08 33.03 -55.50
CA PRO A 407 17.01 33.86 -54.74
C PRO A 407 17.05 33.45 -53.22
N ALA A 408 15.92 33.36 -52.58
CA ALA A 408 15.87 32.97 -51.14
C ALA A 408 16.37 31.53 -50.92
N ALA A 409 16.16 30.63 -51.90
CA ALA A 409 16.70 29.27 -51.85
C ALA A 409 18.22 29.20 -51.92
N ALA A 410 18.85 30.15 -52.60
CA ALA A 410 20.31 30.23 -52.74
C ALA A 410 20.98 30.88 -51.49
N ASP A 411 20.24 31.75 -50.81
CA ASP A 411 20.74 32.45 -49.62
C ASP A 411 20.60 31.59 -48.32
N ALA A 412 19.75 30.54 -48.37
CA ALA A 412 19.52 29.60 -47.28
C ALA A 412 20.50 28.41 -47.30
#